data_757746b1828c7ebeb0ab1690171b7fc8
#
_entry.id   757746b1828c7ebeb0ab1690171b7fc8
#
_cell.length_a   1.000
_cell.length_b   1.000
_cell.length_c   1.000
_cell.angle_alpha   90.00
_cell.angle_beta   90.00
_cell.angle_gamma   90.00
#
_symmetry.space_group_name_H-M   'P 1'
#
loop_
_entity.id
_entity.type
_entity.pdbx_description
1 polymer ?
#
loop_
_entity_poly.entity_id
_entity_poly.type
_entity_poly.pdbx_seq_one_letter_code
_entity_poly.pdbx_strand_id
1 'polypeptide(L)' 'MTLKLAIGDKVDQAFSNYAEGTVVAIFTDLAGEHRYAVEMFGHRTIQIASESSLVARGNLAL' A
#
# COMPACT_ATOMS: atom_id res chain seq x y z
N MET A 1 10.35 -7.30 13.57
CA MET A 1 10.46 -6.30 12.52
C MET A 1 9.13 -5.58 12.33
N THR A 2 9.18 -4.29 12.20
CA THR A 2 7.98 -3.47 12.13
C THR A 2 7.58 -3.21 10.68
N LEU A 3 6.30 -3.40 10.37
CA LEU A 3 5.79 -3.05 9.05
C LEU A 3 5.67 -1.54 8.93
N LYS A 4 5.96 -1.03 7.74
CA LYS A 4 5.83 0.40 7.49
C LYS A 4 4.39 0.84 7.39
N LEU A 5 3.52 -0.06 6.93
CA LEU A 5 2.13 0.28 6.65
C LEU A 5 1.21 -0.63 7.43
N ALA A 6 0.01 -0.15 7.68
CA ALA A 6 -1.01 -0.91 8.38
C ALA A 6 -2.30 -0.87 7.58
N ILE A 7 -3.19 -1.82 7.86
CA ILE A 7 -4.51 -1.85 7.24
C ILE A 7 -5.22 -0.54 7.56
N GLY A 8 -5.77 0.09 6.54
CA GLY A 8 -6.45 1.38 6.68
C GLY A 8 -5.58 2.56 6.31
N ASP A 9 -4.28 2.36 6.12
CA ASP A 9 -3.41 3.47 5.76
C ASP A 9 -3.68 3.94 4.34
N LYS A 10 -3.61 5.24 4.16
CA LYS A 10 -3.68 5.83 2.82
C LYS A 10 -2.29 5.83 2.21
N VAL A 11 -2.20 5.37 0.98
CA VAL A 11 -0.91 5.25 0.30
C VAL A 11 -1.02 5.75 -1.13
N ASP A 12 0.13 6.06 -1.70
CA ASP A 12 0.27 6.38 -3.11
C ASP A 12 1.16 5.33 -3.75
N GLN A 13 0.79 4.88 -4.95
CA GLN A 13 1.61 3.95 -5.71
C GLN A 13 2.61 4.73 -6.55
N ALA A 14 3.88 4.58 -6.23
CA ALA A 14 4.93 5.35 -6.89
C ALA A 14 5.02 5.05 -8.37
N PHE A 15 4.67 3.82 -8.80
CA PHE A 15 4.79 3.45 -10.20
C PHE A 15 3.60 3.84 -11.06
N SER A 16 2.54 4.33 -10.47
CA SER A 16 1.31 4.60 -11.22
C SER A 16 0.90 6.05 -11.05
N ASN A 17 1.82 6.96 -11.28
CA ASN A 17 1.55 8.38 -11.15
C ASN A 17 1.02 8.73 -9.77
N TYR A 18 1.51 8.01 -8.77
CA TYR A 18 1.08 8.23 -7.40
C TYR A 18 -0.43 8.07 -7.24
N ALA A 19 -0.96 7.03 -7.89
CA ALA A 19 -2.38 6.73 -7.73
C ALA A 19 -2.68 6.45 -6.27
N GLU A 20 -3.73 7.03 -5.77
CA GLU A 20 -4.09 6.94 -4.37
C GLU A 20 -4.87 5.67 -4.06
N GLY A 21 -4.60 5.08 -2.90
CA GLY A 21 -5.34 3.91 -2.46
C GLY A 21 -5.31 3.74 -0.96
N THR A 22 -5.99 2.71 -0.49
CA THR A 22 -6.04 2.38 0.94
C THR A 22 -5.62 0.93 1.11
N VAL A 23 -4.75 0.67 2.08
CA VAL A 23 -4.32 -0.69 2.37
C VAL A 23 -5.48 -1.45 3.01
N VAL A 24 -5.88 -2.56 2.41
CA VAL A 24 -7.01 -3.36 2.92
C VAL A 24 -6.57 -4.71 3.43
N ALA A 25 -5.38 -5.18 3.07
CA ALA A 25 -4.87 -6.44 3.58
C ALA A 25 -3.35 -6.44 3.48
N ILE A 26 -2.71 -7.22 4.34
CA ILE A 26 -1.26 -7.38 4.35
C ILE A 26 -0.99 -8.87 4.43
N PHE A 27 -0.09 -9.36 3.59
CA PHE A 27 0.24 -10.78 3.60
C PHE A 27 1.68 -10.97 3.18
N THR A 28 2.14 -12.21 3.30
CA THR A 28 3.52 -12.57 2.95
C THR A 28 3.48 -13.51 1.77
N ASP A 29 4.31 -13.27 0.76
CA ASP A 29 4.35 -14.12 -0.40
C ASP A 29 5.28 -15.32 -0.15
N LEU A 30 5.44 -16.16 -1.18
CA LEU A 30 6.24 -17.36 -1.03
C LEU A 30 7.72 -17.06 -0.79
N ALA A 31 8.17 -15.90 -1.19
CA ALA A 31 9.56 -15.50 -0.97
C ALA A 31 9.76 -14.87 0.42
N GLY A 32 8.72 -14.79 1.21
CA GLY A 32 8.82 -14.20 2.53
C GLY A 32 8.72 -12.69 2.55
N GLU A 33 8.34 -12.08 1.45
CA GLU A 33 8.23 -10.63 1.35
C GLU A 33 6.84 -10.17 1.68
N HIS A 34 6.74 -9.03 2.36
CA HIS A 34 5.44 -8.47 2.67
C HIS A 34 4.82 -7.83 1.44
N ARG A 35 3.54 -8.16 1.22
CA ARG A 35 2.78 -7.61 0.12
C ARG A 35 1.52 -6.96 0.68
N TYR A 36 1.07 -5.94 0.00
CA TYR A 36 -0.07 -5.15 0.43
C TYR A 36 -1.15 -5.19 -0.63
N ALA A 37 -2.38 -5.46 -0.21
CA ALA A 37 -3.52 -5.33 -1.10
C ALA A 37 -4.05 -3.91 -0.92
N VAL A 38 -4.09 -3.16 -2.00
CA VAL A 38 -4.46 -1.76 -1.96
C VAL A 38 -5.70 -1.56 -2.81
N GLU A 39 -6.76 -1.04 -2.20
CA GLU A 39 -7.97 -0.71 -2.94
C GLU A 39 -7.80 0.69 -3.50
N MET A 40 -7.82 0.78 -4.82
CA MET A 40 -7.52 2.04 -5.50
C MET A 40 -8.70 2.99 -5.42
N PHE A 41 -8.41 4.22 -5.08
CA PHE A 41 -9.43 5.23 -4.92
C PHE A 41 -10.17 5.48 -6.24
N GLY A 42 -11.48 5.42 -6.17
CA GLY A 42 -12.31 5.71 -7.34
C GLY A 42 -12.47 4.59 -8.34
N HIS A 43 -11.79 3.46 -8.14
CA HIS A 43 -11.80 2.40 -9.15
C HIS A 43 -12.36 1.08 -8.66
N ARG A 44 -12.48 0.89 -7.38
CA ARG A 44 -12.94 -0.37 -6.80
C ARG A 44 -12.08 -1.56 -7.20
N THR A 45 -10.87 -1.32 -7.63
CA THR A 45 -9.95 -2.40 -7.94
C THR A 45 -8.95 -2.55 -6.82
N ILE A 46 -8.52 -3.79 -6.61
CA ILE A 46 -7.50 -4.07 -5.60
C ILE A 46 -6.24 -4.48 -6.32
N GLN A 47 -5.15 -3.84 -5.99
CA GLN A 47 -3.86 -4.16 -6.57
C GLN A 47 -2.93 -4.65 -5.49
N ILE A 48 -2.07 -5.60 -5.86
CA ILE A 48 -1.08 -6.13 -4.94
C ILE A 48 0.22 -5.39 -5.20
N ALA A 49 0.80 -4.85 -4.15
CA ALA A 49 2.01 -4.05 -4.27
C ALA A 49 3.01 -4.42 -3.20
N SER A 50 4.28 -4.21 -3.50
CA SER A 50 5.33 -4.40 -2.52
C SER A 50 5.46 -3.15 -1.67
N GLU A 51 6.07 -3.30 -0.50
CA GLU A 51 6.24 -2.18 0.41
C GLU A 51 7.02 -1.04 -0.24
N SER A 52 8.02 -1.38 -1.04
CA SER A 52 8.88 -0.38 -1.64
C SER A 52 8.18 0.44 -2.72
N SER A 53 7.05 -0.04 -3.24
CA SER A 53 6.34 0.67 -4.28
C SER A 53 5.23 1.56 -3.72
N LEU A 54 5.08 1.62 -2.41
CA LEU A 54 4.02 2.41 -1.79
C LEU A 54 4.62 3.52 -0.94
N VAL A 55 3.96 4.65 -0.94
CA VAL A 55 4.35 5.80 -0.14
C VAL A 55 3.20 6.14 0.80
N ALA A 56 3.49 6.15 2.09
CA ALA A 56 2.46 6.48 3.07
C ALA A 56 2.10 7.95 2.97
N ARG A 57 0.82 8.25 2.99
CA ARG A 57 0.35 9.62 2.85
C ARG A 57 0.18 10.34 4.17
N GLY A 58 -0.34 9.65 5.12
CA GLY A 58 -0.78 10.32 6.33
C GLY A 58 0.31 10.82 7.23
N ASN A 59 1.52 10.38 7.00
CA ASN A 59 2.60 10.71 7.91
C ASN A 59 3.32 11.98 7.57
N LEU A 60 2.88 12.65 6.56
CA LEU A 60 3.55 13.86 6.12
C LEU A 60 3.03 15.10 6.80
N ALA A 61 2.08 14.91 7.66
CA ALA A 61 1.39 16.04 8.26
C ALA A 61 2.22 16.65 9.35
N LEU A 62 3.31 16.98 9.17
CA LEU A 62 4.05 17.59 10.23
C LEU A 62 4.53 18.97 9.92
#